data_f8d6b05aea144bfade640de9b2a2f881
#
_entry.id   f8d6b05aea144bfade640de9b2a2f881
#
_cell.length_a   1.000
_cell.length_b   1.000
_cell.length_c   1.000
_cell.angle_alpha   90.00
_cell.angle_beta   90.00
_cell.angle_gamma   90.00
#
_symmetry.space_group_name_H-M   'P 1'
#
loop_
_entity.id
_entity.type
_entity.pdbx_description
1 polymer ?
#
loop_
_entity_poly.entity_id
_entity_poly.type
_entity_poly.pdbx_seq_one_letter_code
_entity_poly.pdbx_strand_id
1 'polypeptide(L)'
;MQTLSQHRWYHRVLLLVVITALIVIVSWRLASTQGLSSRLEDAYGYLANSSSRTNASTDTLIGSLQERLRTNPQDWQSFSQLGLAYLQKARETGDPTYYQKTEEALDKALALQSDDYVSMSARGALALARHDFSAALEWGEKARQINPDRTYAYGVIADAQIELGRYEEAVETLQTMVDLRPDMSSYSRISYIRELHGDVDGALEMMQVAVDSGTPNAESTAWVRTQLANLYFNRGDLDQAELEYRLTLQNHPDYVYALAGLGRVRAAQGERQEAIQYLNQAVTIMPMPEFVIALGDLYQAAGDQESADQQYQLVTAIETLYRANGVDMDMEIALFNADHDRNLEETVALARKAYANRPSIHGADALAWALFNIGDYEEAQQYSAEALKLGTKDSLKLFHAGMIAFELGDKAEARAYLEEALAINPYFSILYAEEAQRTLEILK
;
A
#
# COMPACT_ATOMS: atom_id res chain seq x y z
N MET A 1 -61.54 45.01 29.62
CA MET A 1 -60.21 44.44 29.91
C MET A 1 -60.06 42.97 29.43
N GLN A 2 -60.92 42.39 28.63
CA GLN A 2 -60.86 40.99 28.22
C GLN A 2 -60.31 40.79 26.77
N THR A 3 -60.16 41.79 25.94
CA THR A 3 -59.75 41.66 24.52
C THR A 3 -58.23 41.67 24.32
N LEU A 4 -57.42 42.16 25.25
CA LEU A 4 -55.93 42.23 25.13
C LEU A 4 -55.21 40.94 25.51
N SER A 5 -55.85 40.04 26.26
CA SER A 5 -55.24 38.75 26.69
C SER A 5 -55.33 37.68 25.62
N GLN A 6 -56.43 37.69 24.79
CA GLN A 6 -56.59 36.73 23.70
C GLN A 6 -55.60 36.93 22.55
N HIS A 7 -55.27 38.18 22.21
CA HIS A 7 -54.32 38.47 21.12
C HIS A 7 -52.89 38.02 21.45
N ARG A 8 -52.45 38.14 22.72
CA ARG A 8 -51.16 37.65 23.17
C ARG A 8 -51.07 36.12 23.21
N TRP A 9 -52.16 35.42 23.44
CA TRP A 9 -52.20 33.98 23.44
C TRP A 9 -52.10 33.41 22.01
N TYR A 10 -52.81 33.99 21.02
CA TYR A 10 -52.71 33.63 19.60
C TYR A 10 -51.29 33.83 19.03
N HIS A 11 -50.61 34.92 19.34
CA HIS A 11 -49.23 35.11 18.94
C HIS A 11 -48.28 34.12 19.53
N ARG A 12 -48.45 33.71 20.78
CA ARG A 12 -47.64 32.66 21.41
C ARG A 12 -47.89 31.28 20.81
N VAL A 13 -49.11 30.93 20.52
CA VAL A 13 -49.47 29.67 19.84
C VAL A 13 -48.95 29.65 18.41
N LEU A 14 -49.09 30.76 17.66
CA LEU A 14 -48.53 30.88 16.29
C LEU A 14 -47.02 30.78 16.29
N LEU A 15 -46.34 31.41 17.22
CA LEU A 15 -44.88 31.34 17.36
C LEU A 15 -44.41 29.91 17.68
N LEU A 16 -45.12 29.21 18.58
CA LEU A 16 -44.84 27.80 18.90
C LEU A 16 -45.07 26.88 17.68
N VAL A 17 -46.11 27.07 16.91
CA VAL A 17 -46.35 26.29 15.68
C VAL A 17 -45.29 26.54 14.63
N VAL A 18 -44.82 27.78 14.43
CA VAL A 18 -43.77 28.11 13.49
C VAL A 18 -42.43 27.54 13.92
N ILE A 19 -42.12 27.61 15.22
CA ILE A 19 -40.87 27.02 15.79
C ILE A 19 -40.89 25.49 15.64
N THR A 20 -42.02 24.86 15.92
CA THR A 20 -42.17 23.39 15.79
C THR A 20 -42.06 22.96 14.32
N ALA A 21 -42.67 23.71 13.39
CA ALA A 21 -42.57 23.46 11.95
C ALA A 21 -41.09 23.63 11.45
N LEU A 22 -40.36 24.67 11.92
CA LEU A 22 -38.96 24.86 11.62
C LEU A 22 -38.09 23.74 12.18
N ILE A 23 -38.32 23.31 13.41
CA ILE A 23 -37.60 22.14 14.00
C ILE A 23 -37.86 20.87 13.20
N VAL A 24 -39.09 20.62 12.78
CA VAL A 24 -39.44 19.45 11.95
C VAL A 24 -38.75 19.53 10.57
N ILE A 25 -38.75 20.70 9.94
CA ILE A 25 -38.10 20.89 8.62
C ILE A 25 -36.58 20.74 8.73
N VAL A 26 -35.95 21.30 9.78
CA VAL A 26 -34.53 21.17 10.04
C VAL A 26 -34.17 19.71 10.39
N SER A 27 -34.96 19.06 11.24
CA SER A 27 -34.77 17.63 11.57
C SER A 27 -35.00 16.71 10.37
N TRP A 28 -35.95 17.04 9.49
CA TRP A 28 -36.17 16.28 8.26
C TRP A 28 -35.07 16.51 7.23
N ARG A 29 -34.55 17.74 7.10
CA ARG A 29 -33.35 18.00 6.28
C ARG A 29 -32.09 17.35 6.84
N LEU A 30 -31.85 17.40 8.14
CA LEU A 30 -30.74 16.68 8.79
C LEU A 30 -30.88 15.16 8.64
N ALA A 31 -32.07 14.59 8.82
CA ALA A 31 -32.33 13.17 8.61
C ALA A 31 -32.21 12.75 7.13
N SER A 32 -32.59 13.62 6.17
CA SER A 32 -32.43 13.34 4.74
C SER A 32 -30.98 13.46 4.26
N THR A 33 -30.19 14.37 4.84
CA THR A 33 -28.75 14.47 4.56
C THR A 33 -27.95 13.35 5.26
N GLN A 34 -28.31 12.98 6.49
CA GLN A 34 -27.75 11.80 7.16
C GLN A 34 -28.12 10.50 6.46
N GLY A 35 -29.34 10.38 5.92
CA GLY A 35 -29.78 9.22 5.15
C GLY A 35 -29.09 9.08 3.79
N LEU A 36 -28.64 10.17 3.16
CA LEU A 36 -27.81 10.12 1.94
C LEU A 36 -26.35 9.84 2.27
N SER A 37 -25.78 10.45 3.33
CA SER A 37 -24.40 10.19 3.74
C SER A 37 -24.23 8.76 4.26
N SER A 38 -25.18 8.24 5.05
CA SER A 38 -25.11 6.85 5.51
C SER A 38 -25.26 5.83 4.37
N ARG A 39 -26.08 6.11 3.36
CA ARG A 39 -26.20 5.22 2.17
C ARG A 39 -24.98 5.25 1.28
N LEU A 40 -24.22 6.34 1.26
CA LEU A 40 -22.97 6.45 0.54
C LEU A 40 -21.79 5.90 1.37
N GLU A 41 -21.78 6.08 2.69
CA GLU A 41 -20.87 5.39 3.61
C GLU A 41 -21.10 3.88 3.62
N ASP A 42 -22.36 3.43 3.54
CA ASP A 42 -22.71 2.03 3.34
C ASP A 42 -22.21 1.51 1.98
N ALA A 43 -22.17 2.31 0.92
CA ALA A 43 -21.59 1.90 -0.37
C ALA A 43 -20.05 1.79 -0.32
N TYR A 44 -19.36 2.63 0.48
CA TYR A 44 -17.91 2.54 0.70
C TYR A 44 -17.54 1.47 1.73
N GLY A 45 -18.24 1.42 2.85
CA GLY A 45 -18.17 0.32 3.81
C GLY A 45 -18.60 -1.01 3.18
N TYR A 46 -19.47 -0.96 2.16
CA TYR A 46 -19.91 -2.12 1.40
C TYR A 46 -18.80 -2.64 0.48
N LEU A 47 -18.01 -1.81 -0.17
CA LEU A 47 -16.88 -2.24 -1.02
C LEU A 47 -15.64 -2.60 -0.20
N ALA A 48 -15.37 -1.89 0.90
CA ALA A 48 -14.34 -2.26 1.87
C ALA A 48 -14.72 -3.47 2.74
N ASN A 49 -16.03 -3.74 2.92
CA ASN A 49 -16.58 -4.82 3.74
C ASN A 49 -17.53 -5.75 2.97
N SER A 50 -17.61 -5.67 1.63
CA SER A 50 -18.59 -6.44 0.85
C SER A 50 -18.34 -7.95 0.88
N SER A 51 -17.12 -8.37 1.17
CA SER A 51 -16.81 -9.77 1.45
C SER A 51 -17.46 -10.31 2.74
N SER A 52 -17.92 -9.44 3.65
CA SER A 52 -18.46 -9.87 4.94
C SER A 52 -19.97 -9.72 5.13
N ARG A 53 -20.68 -8.98 4.25
CA ARG A 53 -22.13 -8.74 4.40
C ARG A 53 -23.05 -9.34 3.33
N THR A 54 -22.50 -9.68 2.17
CA THR A 54 -23.17 -10.52 1.17
C THR A 54 -22.16 -11.54 0.69
N ASN A 55 -22.52 -12.82 0.61
CA ASN A 55 -21.72 -13.88 -0.02
C ASN A 55 -21.55 -13.68 -1.55
N ALA A 56 -21.66 -12.46 -2.05
CA ALA A 56 -21.50 -12.14 -3.45
C ALA A 56 -20.03 -11.82 -3.71
N SER A 57 -19.38 -12.62 -4.54
CA SER A 57 -18.00 -12.37 -5.01
C SER A 57 -17.92 -11.04 -5.78
N THR A 58 -16.72 -10.47 -5.88
CA THR A 58 -16.43 -9.28 -6.72
C THR A 58 -16.94 -9.47 -8.15
N ASP A 59 -16.85 -10.69 -8.70
CA ASP A 59 -17.38 -11.03 -10.02
C ASP A 59 -18.91 -10.88 -10.11
N THR A 60 -19.64 -11.28 -9.08
CA THR A 60 -21.09 -11.10 -9.02
C THR A 60 -21.48 -9.63 -8.98
N LEU A 61 -20.74 -8.80 -8.21
CA LEU A 61 -20.93 -7.36 -8.17
C LEU A 61 -20.67 -6.74 -9.55
N ILE A 62 -19.54 -7.06 -10.18
CA ILE A 62 -19.19 -6.59 -11.54
C ILE A 62 -20.31 -6.94 -12.52
N GLY A 63 -20.77 -8.20 -12.55
CA GLY A 63 -21.83 -8.63 -13.44
C GLY A 63 -23.16 -7.88 -13.21
N SER A 64 -23.53 -7.65 -11.97
CA SER A 64 -24.75 -6.90 -11.63
C SER A 64 -24.69 -5.43 -12.05
N LEU A 65 -23.53 -4.78 -11.87
CA LEU A 65 -23.30 -3.39 -12.29
C LEU A 65 -23.30 -3.26 -13.82
N GLN A 66 -22.66 -4.20 -14.53
CA GLN A 66 -22.68 -4.22 -15.99
C GLN A 66 -24.11 -4.38 -16.54
N GLU A 67 -24.94 -5.25 -15.95
CA GLU A 67 -26.33 -5.42 -16.36
C GLU A 67 -27.16 -4.15 -16.09
N ARG A 68 -26.95 -3.50 -14.94
CA ARG A 68 -27.60 -2.21 -14.62
C ARG A 68 -27.20 -1.15 -15.64
N LEU A 69 -25.92 -1.04 -15.99
CA LEU A 69 -25.42 -0.06 -16.96
C LEU A 69 -25.91 -0.35 -18.38
N ARG A 70 -26.19 -1.61 -18.74
CA ARG A 70 -26.79 -1.97 -20.01
C ARG A 70 -28.22 -1.44 -20.12
N THR A 71 -28.97 -1.41 -19.01
CA THR A 71 -30.35 -0.88 -18.99
C THR A 71 -30.39 0.63 -18.73
N ASN A 72 -29.42 1.18 -18.01
CA ASN A 72 -29.32 2.62 -17.73
C ASN A 72 -27.88 3.14 -17.97
N PRO A 73 -27.52 3.51 -19.22
CA PRO A 73 -26.17 3.96 -19.57
C PRO A 73 -25.78 5.33 -18.98
N GLN A 74 -26.71 6.03 -18.32
CA GLN A 74 -26.48 7.33 -17.69
C GLN A 74 -26.33 7.24 -16.15
N ASP A 75 -26.23 6.02 -15.61
CA ASP A 75 -26.07 5.78 -14.17
C ASP A 75 -24.59 5.93 -13.78
N TRP A 76 -24.18 7.18 -13.52
CA TRP A 76 -22.81 7.47 -13.13
C TRP A 76 -22.39 6.78 -11.83
N GLN A 77 -23.31 6.61 -10.86
CA GLN A 77 -23.01 5.88 -9.62
C GLN A 77 -22.61 4.42 -9.88
N SER A 78 -23.33 3.76 -10.79
CA SER A 78 -22.97 2.39 -11.19
C SER A 78 -21.63 2.34 -11.92
N PHE A 79 -21.25 3.34 -12.71
CA PHE A 79 -19.92 3.43 -13.29
C PHE A 79 -18.83 3.63 -12.22
N SER A 80 -19.04 4.53 -11.23
CA SER A 80 -18.10 4.73 -10.11
C SER A 80 -17.88 3.44 -9.33
N GLN A 81 -18.99 2.73 -8.99
CA GLN A 81 -18.93 1.45 -8.28
C GLN A 81 -18.23 0.37 -9.12
N LEU A 82 -18.44 0.34 -10.43
CA LEU A 82 -17.80 -0.60 -11.34
C LEU A 82 -16.28 -0.38 -11.40
N GLY A 83 -15.84 0.89 -11.44
CA GLY A 83 -14.43 1.23 -11.36
C GLY A 83 -13.76 0.73 -10.08
N LEU A 84 -14.40 0.96 -8.91
CA LEU A 84 -13.92 0.42 -7.63
C LEU A 84 -13.91 -1.12 -7.60
N ALA A 85 -14.92 -1.77 -8.16
CA ALA A 85 -14.99 -3.23 -8.23
C ALA A 85 -13.87 -3.81 -9.12
N TYR A 86 -13.50 -3.13 -10.20
CA TYR A 86 -12.35 -3.52 -11.03
C TYR A 86 -11.01 -3.33 -10.31
N LEU A 87 -10.83 -2.24 -9.53
CA LEU A 87 -9.65 -2.07 -8.66
C LEU A 87 -9.53 -3.19 -7.63
N GLN A 88 -10.66 -3.55 -7.01
CA GLN A 88 -10.70 -4.67 -6.08
C GLN A 88 -10.32 -5.98 -6.79
N LYS A 89 -10.84 -6.22 -8.00
CA LYS A 89 -10.53 -7.42 -8.78
C LYS A 89 -9.05 -7.49 -9.16
N ALA A 90 -8.44 -6.36 -9.52
CA ALA A 90 -7.00 -6.29 -9.78
C ALA A 90 -6.19 -6.74 -8.55
N ARG A 91 -6.56 -6.29 -7.34
CA ARG A 91 -5.90 -6.72 -6.09
C ARG A 91 -6.09 -8.21 -5.78
N GLU A 92 -7.29 -8.74 -6.04
CA GLU A 92 -7.62 -10.13 -5.78
C GLU A 92 -6.89 -11.11 -6.71
N THR A 93 -6.55 -10.66 -7.92
CA THR A 93 -6.01 -11.54 -8.98
C THR A 93 -4.57 -11.22 -9.39
N GLY A 94 -4.06 -10.03 -9.03
CA GLY A 94 -2.78 -9.53 -9.55
C GLY A 94 -2.81 -9.20 -11.05
N ASP A 95 -4.01 -9.19 -11.69
CA ASP A 95 -4.15 -8.95 -13.12
C ASP A 95 -4.26 -7.45 -13.44
N PRO A 96 -3.20 -6.82 -14.00
CA PRO A 96 -3.18 -5.39 -14.29
C PRO A 96 -4.14 -4.99 -15.43
N THR A 97 -4.70 -5.91 -16.18
CA THR A 97 -5.67 -5.60 -17.26
C THR A 97 -6.95 -4.95 -16.70
N TYR A 98 -7.25 -5.17 -15.42
CA TYR A 98 -8.36 -4.48 -14.74
C TYR A 98 -8.11 -2.99 -14.56
N TYR A 99 -6.88 -2.48 -14.60
CA TYR A 99 -6.59 -1.05 -14.49
C TYR A 99 -7.16 -0.26 -15.66
N GLN A 100 -7.08 -0.78 -16.89
CA GLN A 100 -7.71 -0.15 -18.05
C GLN A 100 -9.23 -0.13 -17.90
N LYS A 101 -9.85 -1.25 -17.49
CA LYS A 101 -11.31 -1.32 -17.25
C LYS A 101 -11.76 -0.34 -16.16
N THR A 102 -10.96 -0.20 -15.10
CA THR A 102 -11.17 0.78 -14.04
C THR A 102 -11.20 2.19 -14.61
N GLU A 103 -10.19 2.56 -15.38
CA GLU A 103 -10.05 3.86 -16.00
C GLU A 103 -11.26 4.19 -16.88
N GLU A 104 -11.63 3.29 -17.79
CA GLU A 104 -12.77 3.46 -18.67
C GLU A 104 -14.11 3.66 -17.92
N ALA A 105 -14.30 2.93 -16.81
CA ALA A 105 -15.51 3.07 -15.99
C ALA A 105 -15.53 4.42 -15.26
N LEU A 106 -14.42 4.82 -14.64
CA LEU A 106 -14.32 6.07 -13.90
C LEU A 106 -14.41 7.30 -14.83
N ASP A 107 -13.85 7.22 -16.04
CA ASP A 107 -13.97 8.29 -17.04
C ASP A 107 -15.41 8.50 -17.48
N LYS A 108 -16.18 7.42 -17.67
CA LYS A 108 -17.62 7.51 -17.97
C LYS A 108 -18.39 8.12 -16.78
N ALA A 109 -18.05 7.75 -15.54
CA ALA A 109 -18.69 8.35 -14.37
C ALA A 109 -18.41 9.86 -14.31
N LEU A 110 -17.15 10.29 -14.46
CA LEU A 110 -16.76 11.69 -14.43
C LEU A 110 -17.27 12.50 -15.62
N ALA A 111 -17.44 11.90 -16.79
CA ALA A 111 -18.09 12.53 -17.94
C ALA A 111 -19.57 12.84 -17.69
N LEU A 112 -20.26 12.01 -16.89
CA LEU A 112 -21.66 12.19 -16.50
C LEU A 112 -21.81 13.09 -15.26
N GLN A 113 -20.87 13.02 -14.32
CA GLN A 113 -20.85 13.75 -13.06
C GLN A 113 -19.42 14.18 -12.74
N SER A 114 -19.02 15.36 -13.18
CA SER A 114 -17.64 15.85 -13.14
C SER A 114 -17.09 16.12 -11.75
N ASP A 115 -17.94 16.26 -10.73
CA ASP A 115 -17.60 16.48 -9.33
C ASP A 115 -17.90 15.25 -8.44
N ASP A 116 -17.90 14.04 -9.03
CA ASP A 116 -18.06 12.82 -8.24
C ASP A 116 -16.81 12.52 -7.43
N TYR A 117 -16.91 12.75 -6.12
CA TYR A 117 -15.88 12.44 -5.13
C TYR A 117 -15.36 11.01 -5.23
N VAL A 118 -16.26 10.03 -5.48
CA VAL A 118 -15.94 8.61 -5.53
C VAL A 118 -15.02 8.31 -6.68
N SER A 119 -15.41 8.73 -7.87
CA SER A 119 -14.62 8.50 -9.08
C SER A 119 -13.27 9.22 -9.03
N MET A 120 -13.23 10.46 -8.48
CA MET A 120 -11.97 11.18 -8.31
C MET A 120 -11.03 10.45 -7.36
N SER A 121 -11.52 10.01 -6.18
CA SER A 121 -10.72 9.26 -5.23
C SER A 121 -10.26 7.91 -5.78
N ALA A 122 -11.12 7.22 -6.55
CA ALA A 122 -10.78 5.97 -7.21
C ALA A 122 -9.75 6.16 -8.35
N ARG A 123 -9.80 7.29 -9.07
CA ARG A 123 -8.73 7.67 -10.04
C ARG A 123 -7.40 7.86 -9.34
N GLY A 124 -7.40 8.49 -8.16
CA GLY A 124 -6.21 8.59 -7.33
C GLY A 124 -5.68 7.22 -6.89
N ALA A 125 -6.56 6.32 -6.45
CA ALA A 125 -6.17 4.96 -6.09
C ALA A 125 -5.65 4.14 -7.30
N LEU A 126 -6.22 4.33 -8.49
CA LEU A 126 -5.71 3.75 -9.73
C LEU A 126 -4.31 4.28 -10.07
N ALA A 127 -4.08 5.58 -9.91
CA ALA A 127 -2.78 6.20 -10.14
C ALA A 127 -1.73 5.66 -9.15
N LEU A 128 -2.07 5.49 -7.85
CA LEU A 128 -1.21 4.79 -6.89
C LEU A 128 -0.85 3.37 -7.35
N ALA A 129 -1.85 2.60 -7.81
CA ALA A 129 -1.65 1.23 -8.27
C ALA A 129 -0.81 1.14 -9.56
N ARG A 130 -0.72 2.23 -10.32
CA ARG A 130 0.15 2.37 -11.50
C ARG A 130 1.49 3.02 -11.19
N HIS A 131 1.76 3.35 -9.92
CA HIS A 131 2.93 4.09 -9.44
C HIS A 131 3.07 5.49 -10.07
N ASP A 132 1.96 6.10 -10.53
CA ASP A 132 1.88 7.50 -10.93
C ASP A 132 1.47 8.36 -9.73
N PHE A 133 2.44 8.59 -8.84
CA PHE A 133 2.19 9.26 -7.56
C PHE A 133 1.85 10.73 -7.72
N SER A 134 2.33 11.39 -8.77
CA SER A 134 1.98 12.77 -9.09
C SER A 134 0.51 12.89 -9.48
N ALA A 135 0.03 12.02 -10.36
CA ALA A 135 -1.39 11.96 -10.72
C ALA A 135 -2.27 11.54 -9.53
N ALA A 136 -1.78 10.61 -8.69
CA ALA A 136 -2.49 10.20 -7.48
C ALA A 136 -2.72 11.39 -6.53
N LEU A 137 -1.68 12.19 -6.29
CA LEU A 137 -1.77 13.41 -5.48
C LEU A 137 -2.76 14.40 -6.07
N GLU A 138 -2.70 14.67 -7.39
CA GLU A 138 -3.61 15.59 -8.07
C GLU A 138 -5.09 15.15 -7.94
N TRP A 139 -5.39 13.87 -8.17
CA TRP A 139 -6.73 13.32 -8.03
C TRP A 139 -7.22 13.33 -6.59
N GLY A 140 -6.35 12.97 -5.64
CA GLY A 140 -6.66 13.02 -4.22
C GLY A 140 -7.03 14.44 -3.76
N GLU A 141 -6.26 15.45 -4.17
CA GLU A 141 -6.52 16.84 -3.85
C GLU A 141 -7.83 17.36 -4.47
N LYS A 142 -8.13 16.98 -5.73
CA LYS A 142 -9.43 17.28 -6.35
C LYS A 142 -10.58 16.67 -5.54
N ALA A 143 -10.47 15.43 -5.15
CA ALA A 143 -11.49 14.76 -4.35
C ALA A 143 -11.66 15.43 -2.98
N ARG A 144 -10.56 15.78 -2.29
CA ARG A 144 -10.58 16.48 -1.01
C ARG A 144 -11.30 17.84 -1.11
N GLN A 145 -11.10 18.58 -2.20
CA GLN A 145 -11.79 19.86 -2.43
C GLN A 145 -13.31 19.69 -2.57
N ILE A 146 -13.78 18.58 -3.16
CA ILE A 146 -15.21 18.28 -3.29
C ILE A 146 -15.82 17.90 -1.94
N ASN A 147 -15.12 17.07 -1.16
CA ASN A 147 -15.60 16.64 0.16
C ASN A 147 -14.44 16.50 1.16
N PRO A 148 -14.14 17.56 1.93
CA PRO A 148 -13.01 17.55 2.88
C PRO A 148 -13.24 16.70 4.13
N ASP A 149 -14.48 16.27 4.39
CA ASP A 149 -14.80 15.48 5.59
C ASP A 149 -14.66 13.96 5.35
N ARG A 150 -14.30 13.54 4.13
CA ARG A 150 -14.15 12.13 3.78
C ARG A 150 -12.69 11.72 3.74
N THR A 151 -12.36 10.67 4.49
CA THR A 151 -11.00 10.22 4.75
C THR A 151 -10.32 9.49 3.59
N TYR A 152 -11.10 8.93 2.65
CA TYR A 152 -10.51 8.12 1.57
C TYR A 152 -9.53 8.93 0.69
N ALA A 153 -9.87 10.18 0.35
CA ALA A 153 -8.98 11.06 -0.39
C ALA A 153 -7.68 11.37 0.37
N TYR A 154 -7.75 11.53 1.70
CA TYR A 154 -6.56 11.74 2.53
C TYR A 154 -5.61 10.55 2.50
N GLY A 155 -6.15 9.31 2.49
CA GLY A 155 -5.32 8.13 2.32
C GLY A 155 -4.56 8.13 0.98
N VAL A 156 -5.24 8.48 -0.12
CA VAL A 156 -4.61 8.60 -1.44
C VAL A 156 -3.53 9.70 -1.45
N ILE A 157 -3.83 10.86 -0.86
CA ILE A 157 -2.89 11.99 -0.77
C ILE A 157 -1.66 11.60 0.05
N ALA A 158 -1.85 11.00 1.23
CA ALA A 158 -0.75 10.62 2.11
C ALA A 158 0.15 9.56 1.46
N ASP A 159 -0.43 8.53 0.85
CA ASP A 159 0.33 7.49 0.14
C ASP A 159 1.15 8.11 -1.00
N ALA A 160 0.57 9.02 -1.78
CA ALA A 160 1.28 9.74 -2.84
C ALA A 160 2.39 10.67 -2.29
N GLN A 161 2.13 11.39 -1.20
CA GLN A 161 3.12 12.26 -0.57
C GLN A 161 4.33 11.48 -0.05
N ILE A 162 4.13 10.31 0.57
CA ILE A 162 5.21 9.42 1.02
C ILE A 162 6.09 9.02 -0.16
N GLU A 163 5.48 8.56 -1.25
CA GLU A 163 6.22 8.11 -2.42
C GLU A 163 6.92 9.24 -3.19
N LEU A 164 6.41 10.46 -3.08
CA LEU A 164 7.04 11.68 -3.60
C LEU A 164 8.07 12.29 -2.62
N GLY A 165 8.41 11.62 -1.51
CA GLY A 165 9.38 12.09 -0.53
C GLY A 165 8.91 13.29 0.31
N ARG A 166 7.61 13.62 0.31
CA ARG A 166 6.98 14.75 1.01
C ARG A 166 6.48 14.30 2.40
N TYR A 167 7.40 13.83 3.24
CA TYR A 167 7.07 13.11 4.47
C TYR A 167 6.39 13.97 5.52
N GLU A 168 6.83 15.23 5.70
CA GLU A 168 6.22 16.15 6.63
C GLU A 168 4.74 16.44 6.27
N GLU A 169 4.48 16.64 4.97
CA GLU A 169 3.10 16.82 4.48
C GLU A 169 2.27 15.55 4.66
N ALA A 170 2.87 14.39 4.47
CA ALA A 170 2.18 13.11 4.70
C ALA A 170 1.78 12.95 6.19
N VAL A 171 2.64 13.34 7.13
CA VAL A 171 2.32 13.34 8.57
C VAL A 171 1.14 14.25 8.87
N GLU A 172 1.10 15.48 8.32
CA GLU A 172 -0.02 16.42 8.51
C GLU A 172 -1.32 15.87 7.91
N THR A 173 -1.22 15.26 6.72
CA THR A 173 -2.36 14.65 6.03
C THR A 173 -2.90 13.46 6.83
N LEU A 174 -2.04 12.61 7.37
CA LEU A 174 -2.43 11.46 8.19
C LEU A 174 -3.00 11.89 9.55
N GLN A 175 -2.46 12.97 10.16
CA GLN A 175 -3.05 13.53 11.38
C GLN A 175 -4.49 13.98 11.10
N THR A 176 -4.71 14.72 10.02
CA THR A 176 -6.06 15.13 9.62
C THR A 176 -6.98 13.92 9.35
N MET A 177 -6.46 12.90 8.69
CA MET A 177 -7.21 11.67 8.40
C MET A 177 -7.69 10.97 9.66
N VAL A 178 -6.81 10.80 10.67
CA VAL A 178 -7.16 10.12 11.91
C VAL A 178 -8.08 10.96 12.79
N ASP A 179 -7.92 12.28 12.79
CA ASP A 179 -8.82 13.19 13.51
C ASP A 179 -10.25 13.16 12.95
N LEU A 180 -10.39 13.04 11.64
CA LEU A 180 -11.68 12.87 10.97
C LEU A 180 -12.29 11.49 11.24
N ARG A 181 -11.48 10.45 11.14
CA ARG A 181 -11.94 9.07 11.32
C ARG A 181 -10.81 8.14 11.76
N PRO A 182 -10.73 7.81 13.06
CA PRO A 182 -9.81 6.82 13.57
C PRO A 182 -10.31 5.41 13.21
N ASP A 183 -9.71 4.78 12.19
CA ASP A 183 -10.07 3.45 11.70
C ASP A 183 -8.84 2.66 11.21
N MET A 184 -9.07 1.42 10.80
CA MET A 184 -8.04 0.52 10.26
C MET A 184 -7.17 1.20 9.19
N SER A 185 -7.79 1.97 8.29
CA SER A 185 -7.10 2.61 7.16
C SER A 185 -6.18 3.75 7.61
N SER A 186 -6.57 4.54 8.61
CA SER A 186 -5.73 5.60 9.18
C SER A 186 -4.61 5.02 10.04
N TYR A 187 -4.91 4.03 10.90
CA TYR A 187 -3.91 3.43 11.77
C TYR A 187 -2.82 2.67 11.00
N SER A 188 -3.16 1.93 9.94
CA SER A 188 -2.17 1.23 9.12
C SER A 188 -1.19 2.18 8.43
N ARG A 189 -1.65 3.35 7.98
CA ARG A 189 -0.78 4.38 7.39
C ARG A 189 0.09 5.10 8.43
N ILE A 190 -0.46 5.35 9.62
CA ILE A 190 0.33 5.88 10.75
C ILE A 190 1.43 4.89 11.14
N SER A 191 1.13 3.59 11.13
CA SER A 191 2.14 2.56 11.33
C SER A 191 3.27 2.66 10.31
N TYR A 192 2.92 2.76 9.03
CA TYR A 192 3.90 2.83 7.95
C TYR A 192 4.80 4.07 8.04
N ILE A 193 4.23 5.26 8.28
CA ILE A 193 5.06 6.47 8.41
C ILE A 193 5.98 6.40 9.65
N ARG A 194 5.56 5.75 10.75
CA ARG A 194 6.41 5.51 11.92
C ARG A 194 7.56 4.54 11.59
N GLU A 195 7.29 3.46 10.86
CA GLU A 195 8.32 2.52 10.37
C GLU A 195 9.39 3.27 9.55
N LEU A 196 8.97 4.11 8.60
CA LEU A 196 9.90 4.91 7.79
C LEU A 196 10.79 5.84 8.63
N HIS A 197 10.29 6.34 9.77
CA HIS A 197 11.04 7.18 10.71
C HIS A 197 11.78 6.37 11.80
N GLY A 198 11.86 5.05 11.66
CA GLY A 198 12.58 4.18 12.59
C GLY A 198 11.89 3.94 13.93
N ASP A 199 10.67 4.43 14.14
CA ASP A 199 9.84 4.13 15.31
C ASP A 199 9.13 2.78 15.14
N VAL A 200 9.92 1.71 15.19
CA VAL A 200 9.44 0.33 14.94
C VAL A 200 8.41 -0.12 16.00
N ASP A 201 8.62 0.22 17.26
CA ASP A 201 7.69 -0.15 18.32
C ASP A 201 6.35 0.58 18.17
N GLY A 202 6.38 1.87 17.87
CA GLY A 202 5.17 2.63 17.57
C GLY A 202 4.48 2.19 16.27
N ALA A 203 5.23 1.72 15.28
CA ALA A 203 4.67 1.13 14.06
C ALA A 203 3.91 -0.17 14.37
N LEU A 204 4.50 -1.07 15.16
CA LEU A 204 3.87 -2.30 15.62
C LEU A 204 2.60 -2.04 16.43
N GLU A 205 2.65 -1.08 17.37
CA GLU A 205 1.48 -0.69 18.15
C GLU A 205 0.33 -0.24 17.24
N MET A 206 0.59 0.66 16.31
CA MET A 206 -0.45 1.18 15.43
C MET A 206 -0.97 0.14 14.44
N MET A 207 -0.12 -0.76 13.95
CA MET A 207 -0.57 -1.85 13.08
C MET A 207 -1.42 -2.86 13.85
N GLN A 208 -1.11 -3.15 15.13
CA GLN A 208 -1.96 -3.97 15.99
C GLN A 208 -3.34 -3.31 16.20
N VAL A 209 -3.37 -2.00 16.48
CA VAL A 209 -4.63 -1.24 16.61
C VAL A 209 -5.43 -1.31 15.28
N ALA A 210 -4.75 -1.23 14.13
CA ALA A 210 -5.39 -1.37 12.83
C ALA A 210 -6.02 -2.76 12.66
N VAL A 211 -5.32 -3.84 13.02
CA VAL A 211 -5.84 -5.22 12.99
C VAL A 211 -7.08 -5.35 13.88
N ASP A 212 -7.02 -4.81 15.11
CA ASP A 212 -8.11 -4.90 16.09
C ASP A 212 -9.34 -4.09 15.67
N SER A 213 -9.13 -3.04 14.88
CA SER A 213 -10.20 -2.21 14.31
C SER A 213 -10.83 -2.84 13.05
N GLY A 214 -10.24 -3.91 12.52
CA GLY A 214 -10.70 -4.58 11.30
C GLY A 214 -11.95 -5.43 11.52
N THR A 215 -12.73 -5.63 10.46
CA THR A 215 -13.82 -6.59 10.47
C THR A 215 -13.28 -8.01 10.41
N PRO A 216 -13.61 -8.90 11.35
CA PRO A 216 -13.16 -10.29 11.29
C PRO A 216 -13.48 -10.94 9.94
N ASN A 217 -12.53 -11.71 9.41
CA ASN A 217 -12.62 -12.41 8.12
C ASN A 217 -12.77 -11.51 6.87
N ALA A 218 -12.61 -10.19 6.99
CA ALA A 218 -12.51 -9.33 5.82
C ALA A 218 -11.12 -9.44 5.19
N GLU A 219 -11.05 -9.38 3.86
CA GLU A 219 -9.77 -9.39 3.12
C GLU A 219 -8.86 -8.23 3.55
N SER A 220 -9.44 -7.04 3.77
CA SER A 220 -8.71 -5.88 4.27
C SER A 220 -8.06 -6.11 5.64
N THR A 221 -8.71 -6.89 6.53
CA THR A 221 -8.12 -7.27 7.82
C THR A 221 -7.00 -8.32 7.63
N ALA A 222 -7.15 -9.23 6.68
CA ALA A 222 -6.11 -10.17 6.30
C ALA A 222 -4.86 -9.44 5.78
N TRP A 223 -5.07 -8.40 4.95
CA TRP A 223 -3.99 -7.56 4.44
C TRP A 223 -3.24 -6.84 5.59
N VAL A 224 -3.97 -6.13 6.47
CA VAL A 224 -3.37 -5.41 7.61
C VAL A 224 -2.64 -6.36 8.56
N ARG A 225 -3.22 -7.54 8.85
CA ARG A 225 -2.54 -8.56 9.67
C ARG A 225 -1.26 -9.07 9.01
N THR A 226 -1.25 -9.20 7.70
CA THR A 226 -0.03 -9.56 6.96
C THR A 226 1.03 -8.44 7.05
N GLN A 227 0.63 -7.15 7.05
CA GLN A 227 1.58 -6.06 7.29
C GLN A 227 2.13 -6.09 8.72
N LEU A 228 1.32 -6.43 9.73
CA LEU A 228 1.81 -6.65 11.09
C LEU A 228 2.86 -7.78 11.13
N ALA A 229 2.60 -8.88 10.43
CA ALA A 229 3.56 -9.98 10.31
C ALA A 229 4.86 -9.55 9.62
N ASN A 230 4.76 -8.72 8.56
CA ASN A 230 5.93 -8.15 7.89
C ASN A 230 6.77 -7.27 8.83
N LEU A 231 6.15 -6.44 9.67
CA LEU A 231 6.85 -5.63 10.68
C LEU A 231 7.61 -6.51 11.68
N TYR A 232 7.00 -7.59 12.17
CA TYR A 232 7.69 -8.56 13.03
C TYR A 232 8.85 -9.24 12.31
N PHE A 233 8.66 -9.65 11.05
CA PHE A 233 9.73 -10.21 10.24
C PHE A 233 10.88 -9.22 10.04
N ASN A 234 10.58 -7.98 9.68
CA ASN A 234 11.58 -6.93 9.46
C ASN A 234 12.39 -6.62 10.71
N ARG A 235 11.79 -6.80 11.90
CA ARG A 235 12.48 -6.70 13.20
C ARG A 235 13.25 -7.98 13.60
N GLY A 236 13.18 -9.05 12.83
CA GLY A 236 13.81 -10.34 13.12
C GLY A 236 13.01 -11.23 14.08
N ASP A 237 11.79 -10.87 14.46
CA ASP A 237 10.92 -11.66 15.34
C ASP A 237 10.12 -12.69 14.52
N LEU A 238 10.82 -13.78 14.17
CA LEU A 238 10.26 -14.82 13.29
C LEU A 238 9.04 -15.52 13.90
N ASP A 239 9.02 -15.71 15.23
CA ASP A 239 7.93 -16.40 15.91
C ASP A 239 6.62 -15.62 15.82
N GLN A 240 6.67 -14.30 16.06
CA GLN A 240 5.49 -13.44 15.93
C GLN A 240 5.08 -13.28 14.45
N ALA A 241 6.04 -13.15 13.55
CA ALA A 241 5.75 -13.10 12.11
C ALA A 241 5.01 -14.37 11.66
N GLU A 242 5.50 -15.54 12.01
CA GLU A 242 4.86 -16.82 11.69
C GLU A 242 3.44 -16.90 12.28
N LEU A 243 3.26 -16.50 13.53
CA LEU A 243 1.96 -16.50 14.18
C LEU A 243 0.93 -15.68 13.39
N GLU A 244 1.26 -14.44 13.04
CA GLU A 244 0.32 -13.55 12.35
C GLU A 244 0.02 -14.01 10.91
N TYR A 245 1.02 -14.55 10.17
CA TYR A 245 0.77 -15.17 8.86
C TYR A 245 -0.17 -16.37 8.98
N ARG A 246 0.05 -17.26 9.97
CA ARG A 246 -0.82 -18.42 10.19
C ARG A 246 -2.23 -18.04 10.59
N LEU A 247 -2.40 -17.01 11.43
CA LEU A 247 -3.71 -16.47 11.78
C LEU A 247 -4.44 -15.93 10.55
N THR A 248 -3.73 -15.30 9.62
CA THR A 248 -4.30 -14.88 8.35
C THR A 248 -4.78 -16.08 7.54
N LEU A 249 -3.95 -17.11 7.39
CA LEU A 249 -4.27 -18.31 6.61
C LEU A 249 -5.38 -19.19 7.23
N GLN A 250 -5.66 -19.09 8.52
CA GLN A 250 -6.82 -19.77 9.13
C GLN A 250 -8.14 -19.30 8.52
N ASN A 251 -8.26 -18.03 8.19
CA ASN A 251 -9.47 -17.45 7.62
C ASN A 251 -9.40 -17.31 6.09
N HIS A 252 -8.21 -17.22 5.53
CA HIS A 252 -7.93 -17.05 4.10
C HIS A 252 -6.82 -18.02 3.67
N PRO A 253 -7.12 -19.33 3.47
CA PRO A 253 -6.09 -20.36 3.26
C PRO A 253 -5.17 -20.12 2.07
N ASP A 254 -5.67 -19.43 1.03
CA ASP A 254 -4.93 -19.15 -0.20
C ASP A 254 -4.46 -17.67 -0.27
N TYR A 255 -4.32 -17.00 0.88
CA TYR A 255 -3.89 -15.60 0.90
C TYR A 255 -2.40 -15.50 0.57
N VAL A 256 -2.11 -15.11 -0.66
CA VAL A 256 -0.77 -15.19 -1.28
C VAL A 256 0.31 -14.43 -0.50
N TYR A 257 -0.02 -13.26 0.07
CA TYR A 257 0.93 -12.46 0.85
C TYR A 257 1.34 -13.16 2.15
N ALA A 258 0.42 -13.85 2.81
CA ALA A 258 0.75 -14.63 4.01
C ALA A 258 1.50 -15.94 3.66
N LEU A 259 1.18 -16.57 2.53
CA LEU A 259 1.95 -17.71 2.01
C LEU A 259 3.39 -17.31 1.69
N ALA A 260 3.58 -16.22 0.97
CA ALA A 260 4.93 -15.70 0.66
C ALA A 260 5.69 -15.30 1.94
N GLY A 261 5.00 -14.67 2.90
CA GLY A 261 5.56 -14.33 4.21
C GLY A 261 6.05 -15.57 4.98
N LEU A 262 5.25 -16.66 5.02
CA LEU A 262 5.69 -17.92 5.59
C LEU A 262 6.88 -18.53 4.85
N GLY A 263 6.93 -18.40 3.52
CA GLY A 263 8.08 -18.79 2.73
C GLY A 263 9.35 -18.07 3.18
N ARG A 264 9.29 -16.77 3.42
CA ARG A 264 10.42 -15.98 3.96
C ARG A 264 10.81 -16.43 5.38
N VAL A 265 9.84 -16.68 6.26
CA VAL A 265 10.11 -17.18 7.61
C VAL A 265 10.81 -18.53 7.56
N ARG A 266 10.35 -19.47 6.73
CA ARG A 266 11.00 -20.78 6.56
C ARG A 266 12.41 -20.67 5.99
N ALA A 267 12.64 -19.75 5.04
CA ALA A 267 13.97 -19.46 4.53
C ALA A 267 14.91 -18.97 5.65
N ALA A 268 14.44 -18.03 6.48
CA ALA A 268 15.18 -17.52 7.63
C ALA A 268 15.51 -18.59 8.68
N GLN A 269 14.64 -19.58 8.85
CA GLN A 269 14.85 -20.73 9.75
C GLN A 269 15.74 -21.82 9.13
N GLY A 270 16.19 -21.66 7.88
CA GLY A 270 16.98 -22.66 7.15
C GLY A 270 16.15 -23.81 6.57
N GLU A 271 14.84 -23.76 6.66
CA GLU A 271 13.91 -24.79 6.16
C GLU A 271 13.60 -24.57 4.67
N ARG A 272 14.65 -24.61 3.85
CA ARG A 272 14.63 -24.21 2.42
C ARG A 272 13.53 -24.91 1.60
N GLN A 273 13.31 -26.22 1.82
CA GLN A 273 12.30 -26.95 1.05
C GLN A 273 10.88 -26.46 1.34
N GLU A 274 10.56 -26.16 2.60
CA GLU A 274 9.26 -25.60 2.98
C GLU A 274 9.12 -24.18 2.45
N ALA A 275 10.19 -23.38 2.50
CA ALA A 275 10.23 -22.03 1.92
C ALA A 275 9.85 -22.05 0.42
N ILE A 276 10.48 -22.94 -0.36
CA ILE A 276 10.18 -23.13 -1.78
C ILE A 276 8.72 -23.57 -1.97
N GLN A 277 8.18 -24.44 -1.14
CA GLN A 277 6.79 -24.89 -1.25
C GLN A 277 5.80 -23.73 -1.05
N TYR A 278 5.97 -22.93 -0.01
CA TYR A 278 5.12 -21.78 0.27
C TYR A 278 5.19 -20.72 -0.83
N LEU A 279 6.40 -20.38 -1.29
CA LEU A 279 6.57 -19.41 -2.37
C LEU A 279 6.02 -19.92 -3.70
N ASN A 280 6.22 -21.20 -4.05
CA ASN A 280 5.62 -21.80 -5.23
C ASN A 280 4.08 -21.76 -5.19
N GLN A 281 3.49 -22.01 -4.01
CA GLN A 281 2.04 -21.89 -3.85
C GLN A 281 1.59 -20.43 -4.10
N ALA A 282 2.27 -19.45 -3.52
CA ALA A 282 1.96 -18.04 -3.72
C ALA A 282 2.07 -17.65 -5.20
N VAL A 283 3.18 -17.98 -5.87
CA VAL A 283 3.45 -17.70 -7.29
C VAL A 283 2.43 -18.40 -8.21
N THR A 284 2.02 -19.62 -7.87
CA THR A 284 1.02 -20.36 -8.67
C THR A 284 -0.35 -19.68 -8.62
N ILE A 285 -0.73 -19.13 -7.47
CA ILE A 285 -2.02 -18.44 -7.30
C ILE A 285 -1.94 -17.03 -7.92
N MET A 286 -0.87 -16.29 -7.62
CA MET A 286 -0.68 -14.92 -8.06
C MET A 286 0.82 -14.63 -8.25
N PRO A 287 1.32 -14.62 -9.48
CA PRO A 287 2.74 -14.40 -9.76
C PRO A 287 3.12 -12.92 -9.62
N MET A 288 3.22 -12.43 -8.39
CA MET A 288 3.72 -11.09 -8.11
C MET A 288 5.25 -11.04 -8.28
N PRO A 289 5.84 -9.95 -8.81
CA PRO A 289 7.28 -9.84 -9.03
C PRO A 289 8.10 -10.21 -7.80
N GLU A 290 7.74 -9.69 -6.62
CA GLU A 290 8.44 -9.94 -5.37
C GLU A 290 8.44 -11.40 -4.92
N PHE A 291 7.36 -12.14 -5.21
CA PHE A 291 7.28 -13.58 -4.88
C PHE A 291 8.11 -14.41 -5.84
N VAL A 292 8.08 -14.03 -7.13
CA VAL A 292 8.85 -14.72 -8.18
C VAL A 292 10.35 -14.49 -7.96
N ILE A 293 10.77 -13.26 -7.62
CA ILE A 293 12.17 -12.95 -7.30
C ILE A 293 12.61 -13.76 -6.07
N ALA A 294 11.87 -13.69 -4.96
CA ALA A 294 12.21 -14.44 -3.75
C ALA A 294 12.31 -15.96 -3.97
N LEU A 295 11.48 -16.52 -4.86
CA LEU A 295 11.54 -17.92 -5.24
C LEU A 295 12.80 -18.22 -6.07
N GLY A 296 13.14 -17.34 -7.02
CA GLY A 296 14.37 -17.40 -7.81
C GLY A 296 15.62 -17.36 -6.91
N ASP A 297 15.66 -16.45 -5.95
CA ASP A 297 16.75 -16.29 -4.99
C ASP A 297 16.94 -17.56 -4.12
N LEU A 298 15.84 -18.19 -3.71
CA LEU A 298 15.92 -19.49 -2.99
C LEU A 298 16.49 -20.60 -3.85
N TYR A 299 16.12 -20.68 -5.13
CA TYR A 299 16.70 -21.65 -6.06
C TYR A 299 18.19 -21.36 -6.30
N GLN A 300 18.56 -20.10 -6.49
CA GLN A 300 19.96 -19.68 -6.62
C GLN A 300 20.77 -20.06 -5.37
N ALA A 301 20.27 -19.74 -4.19
CA ALA A 301 20.90 -20.10 -2.91
C ALA A 301 20.96 -21.64 -2.68
N ALA A 302 20.10 -22.40 -3.35
CA ALA A 302 20.13 -23.86 -3.36
C ALA A 302 21.11 -24.46 -4.40
N GLY A 303 21.69 -23.63 -5.29
CA GLY A 303 22.53 -24.06 -6.39
C GLY A 303 21.74 -24.57 -7.62
N ASP A 304 20.41 -24.40 -7.64
CA ASP A 304 19.54 -24.76 -8.76
C ASP A 304 19.38 -23.55 -9.71
N GLN A 305 20.44 -23.31 -10.49
CA GLN A 305 20.49 -22.17 -11.39
C GLN A 305 19.42 -22.24 -12.50
N GLU A 306 19.06 -23.44 -12.97
CA GLU A 306 18.05 -23.61 -14.01
C GLU A 306 16.67 -23.11 -13.52
N SER A 307 16.27 -23.52 -12.31
CA SER A 307 15.02 -23.07 -11.71
C SER A 307 15.05 -21.56 -11.38
N ALA A 308 16.18 -21.02 -10.91
CA ALA A 308 16.34 -19.60 -10.67
C ALA A 308 16.15 -18.78 -11.95
N ASP A 309 16.83 -19.16 -13.04
CA ASP A 309 16.74 -18.48 -14.32
C ASP A 309 15.31 -18.49 -14.90
N GLN A 310 14.55 -19.58 -14.70
CA GLN A 310 13.14 -19.65 -15.09
C GLN A 310 12.30 -18.61 -14.33
N GLN A 311 12.52 -18.44 -13.03
CA GLN A 311 11.82 -17.42 -12.25
C GLN A 311 12.19 -16.01 -12.71
N TYR A 312 13.46 -15.74 -12.91
CA TYR A 312 13.92 -14.42 -13.37
C TYR A 312 13.44 -14.07 -14.79
N GLN A 313 13.25 -15.04 -15.68
CA GLN A 313 12.58 -14.83 -16.98
C GLN A 313 11.10 -14.49 -16.79
N LEU A 314 10.43 -15.08 -15.80
CA LEU A 314 9.04 -14.76 -15.49
C LEU A 314 8.90 -13.31 -15.00
N VAL A 315 9.86 -12.78 -14.23
CA VAL A 315 9.89 -11.36 -13.84
C VAL A 315 9.83 -10.45 -15.07
N THR A 316 10.63 -10.73 -16.10
CA THR A 316 10.64 -9.95 -17.36
C THR A 316 9.28 -10.00 -18.09
N ALA A 317 8.61 -11.17 -18.09
CA ALA A 317 7.28 -11.30 -18.69
C ALA A 317 6.23 -10.51 -17.91
N ILE A 318 6.29 -10.54 -16.57
CA ILE A 318 5.41 -9.75 -15.69
C ILE A 318 5.63 -8.26 -15.91
N GLU A 319 6.89 -7.79 -15.92
CA GLU A 319 7.23 -6.40 -16.24
C GLU A 319 6.56 -5.95 -17.55
N THR A 320 6.70 -6.74 -18.62
CA THR A 320 6.11 -6.42 -19.91
C THR A 320 4.58 -6.26 -19.81
N LEU A 321 3.91 -7.16 -19.08
CA LEU A 321 2.47 -7.10 -18.87
C LEU A 321 2.05 -5.87 -18.07
N TYR A 322 2.76 -5.56 -16.98
CA TYR A 322 2.46 -4.43 -16.11
C TYR A 322 2.65 -3.10 -16.83
N ARG A 323 3.78 -2.94 -17.55
CA ARG A 323 4.05 -1.75 -18.38
C ARG A 323 3.00 -1.56 -19.48
N ALA A 324 2.55 -2.63 -20.13
CA ALA A 324 1.48 -2.58 -21.14
C ALA A 324 0.13 -2.08 -20.56
N ASN A 325 -0.06 -2.18 -19.23
CA ASN A 325 -1.24 -1.68 -18.50
C ASN A 325 -0.99 -0.38 -17.73
N GLY A 326 0.13 0.31 -18.04
CA GLY A 326 0.44 1.64 -17.53
C GLY A 326 1.04 1.66 -16.13
N VAL A 327 1.61 0.54 -15.65
CA VAL A 327 2.31 0.49 -14.35
C VAL A 327 3.77 0.88 -14.57
N ASP A 328 4.28 1.86 -13.82
CA ASP A 328 5.70 2.16 -13.74
C ASP A 328 6.40 1.18 -12.79
N MET A 329 7.30 0.38 -13.33
CA MET A 329 8.07 -0.63 -12.59
C MET A 329 9.58 -0.30 -12.56
N ASP A 330 9.94 0.94 -12.87
CA ASP A 330 11.34 1.29 -13.06
C ASP A 330 12.19 1.05 -11.80
N MET A 331 11.64 1.35 -10.61
CA MET A 331 12.36 1.16 -9.35
C MET A 331 12.53 -0.34 -9.01
N GLU A 332 11.46 -1.12 -9.12
CA GLU A 332 11.44 -2.55 -8.79
C GLU A 332 12.38 -3.33 -9.74
N ILE A 333 12.38 -2.97 -11.02
CA ILE A 333 13.28 -3.59 -12.01
C ILE A 333 14.72 -3.13 -11.83
N ALA A 334 14.96 -1.87 -11.44
CA ALA A 334 16.31 -1.40 -11.15
C ALA A 334 16.92 -2.17 -9.95
N LEU A 335 16.16 -2.37 -8.86
CA LEU A 335 16.60 -3.18 -7.73
C LEU A 335 16.87 -4.63 -8.15
N PHE A 336 15.90 -5.25 -8.83
CA PHE A 336 16.06 -6.62 -9.32
C PHE A 336 17.31 -6.79 -10.20
N ASN A 337 17.56 -5.87 -11.12
CA ASN A 337 18.73 -5.92 -11.96
C ASN A 337 20.05 -5.71 -11.18
N ALA A 338 20.05 -4.77 -10.22
CA ALA A 338 21.19 -4.52 -9.36
C ALA A 338 21.52 -5.73 -8.48
N ASP A 339 20.52 -6.38 -7.90
CA ASP A 339 20.68 -7.55 -7.04
C ASP A 339 21.22 -8.79 -7.80
N HIS A 340 21.07 -8.81 -9.13
CA HIS A 340 21.42 -9.97 -9.97
C HIS A 340 22.45 -9.66 -11.06
N ASP A 341 23.21 -8.58 -10.91
CA ASP A 341 24.30 -8.15 -11.84
C ASP A 341 23.85 -8.06 -13.32
N ARG A 342 22.61 -7.53 -13.55
CA ARG A 342 22.01 -7.49 -14.88
C ARG A 342 22.05 -6.09 -15.47
N ASN A 343 22.59 -5.95 -16.69
CA ASN A 343 22.54 -4.71 -17.48
C ASN A 343 22.89 -3.44 -16.67
N LEU A 344 23.94 -3.48 -15.86
CA LEU A 344 24.22 -2.52 -14.79
C LEU A 344 24.21 -1.05 -15.24
N GLU A 345 24.75 -0.72 -16.43
CA GLU A 345 24.74 0.67 -16.93
C GLU A 345 23.31 1.16 -17.26
N GLU A 346 22.50 0.29 -17.89
CA GLU A 346 21.08 0.58 -18.18
C GLU A 346 20.28 0.65 -16.87
N THR A 347 20.64 -0.16 -15.88
CA THR A 347 20.02 -0.18 -14.56
C THR A 347 20.20 1.13 -13.82
N VAL A 348 21.39 1.75 -13.88
CA VAL A 348 21.60 3.09 -13.31
C VAL A 348 20.72 4.14 -13.99
N ALA A 349 20.60 4.10 -15.32
CA ALA A 349 19.72 5.03 -16.04
C ALA A 349 18.25 4.84 -15.63
N LEU A 350 17.82 3.59 -15.44
CA LEU A 350 16.49 3.24 -14.98
C LEU A 350 16.26 3.72 -13.54
N ALA A 351 17.19 3.47 -12.63
CA ALA A 351 17.13 3.92 -11.23
C ALA A 351 17.09 5.44 -11.10
N ARG A 352 17.86 6.18 -11.92
CA ARG A 352 17.80 7.65 -11.96
C ARG A 352 16.43 8.16 -12.40
N LYS A 353 15.85 7.54 -13.43
CA LYS A 353 14.51 7.87 -13.89
C LYS A 353 13.47 7.55 -12.81
N ALA A 354 13.56 6.38 -12.18
CA ALA A 354 12.68 5.98 -11.09
C ALA A 354 12.75 6.98 -9.92
N TYR A 355 13.96 7.36 -9.50
CA TYR A 355 14.16 8.34 -8.43
C TYR A 355 13.61 9.73 -8.79
N ALA A 356 13.78 10.19 -10.04
CA ALA A 356 13.20 11.46 -10.48
C ALA A 356 11.67 11.51 -10.40
N ASN A 357 11.01 10.38 -10.65
CA ASN A 357 9.56 10.24 -10.57
C ASN A 357 9.06 9.95 -9.14
N ARG A 358 9.90 9.29 -8.33
CA ARG A 358 9.60 8.80 -6.98
C ARG A 358 10.77 9.08 -6.04
N PRO A 359 10.99 10.36 -5.64
CA PRO A 359 12.12 10.76 -4.81
C PRO A 359 11.93 10.38 -3.33
N SER A 360 11.49 9.15 -3.08
CA SER A 360 11.36 8.55 -1.76
C SER A 360 12.67 7.95 -1.28
N ILE A 361 12.76 7.60 0.02
CA ILE A 361 13.91 6.87 0.57
C ILE A 361 14.11 5.51 -0.10
N HIS A 362 13.05 4.91 -0.65
CA HIS A 362 13.14 3.67 -1.42
C HIS A 362 13.76 3.91 -2.81
N GLY A 363 13.34 4.97 -3.50
CA GLY A 363 13.93 5.36 -4.78
C GLY A 363 15.39 5.76 -4.64
N ALA A 364 15.75 6.45 -3.55
CA ALA A 364 17.13 6.81 -3.23
C ALA A 364 18.00 5.56 -2.99
N ASP A 365 17.49 4.57 -2.23
CA ASP A 365 18.19 3.31 -1.98
C ASP A 365 18.42 2.50 -3.27
N ALA A 366 17.37 2.38 -4.11
CA ALA A 366 17.50 1.69 -5.40
C ALA A 366 18.56 2.32 -6.30
N LEU A 367 18.66 3.65 -6.33
CA LEU A 367 19.69 4.37 -7.08
C LEU A 367 21.07 4.20 -6.45
N ALA A 368 21.17 4.28 -5.12
CA ALA A 368 22.43 4.05 -4.41
C ALA A 368 22.98 2.66 -4.70
N TRP A 369 22.14 1.63 -4.65
CA TRP A 369 22.54 0.26 -4.92
C TRP A 369 22.92 0.02 -6.38
N ALA A 370 22.20 0.61 -7.34
CA ALA A 370 22.57 0.55 -8.76
C ALA A 370 23.92 1.21 -9.04
N LEU A 371 24.21 2.37 -8.40
CA LEU A 371 25.51 3.05 -8.51
C LEU A 371 26.64 2.25 -7.87
N PHE A 372 26.40 1.63 -6.71
CA PHE A 372 27.35 0.75 -6.06
C PHE A 372 27.83 -0.36 -7.02
N ASN A 373 26.89 -1.01 -7.71
CA ASN A 373 27.18 -2.13 -8.59
C ASN A 373 27.99 -1.76 -9.86
N ILE A 374 28.05 -0.47 -10.24
CA ILE A 374 28.95 0.01 -11.30
C ILE A 374 30.25 0.60 -10.76
N GLY A 375 30.47 0.61 -9.44
CA GLY A 375 31.66 1.13 -8.79
C GLY A 375 31.70 2.65 -8.60
N ASP A 376 30.56 3.35 -8.76
CA ASP A 376 30.44 4.78 -8.47
C ASP A 376 30.05 5.00 -7.00
N TYR A 377 31.00 4.65 -6.12
CA TYR A 377 30.77 4.61 -4.68
C TYR A 377 30.54 5.98 -4.06
N GLU A 378 31.18 7.04 -4.57
CA GLU A 378 31.02 8.40 -4.08
C GLU A 378 29.60 8.93 -4.35
N GLU A 379 29.04 8.68 -5.52
CA GLU A 379 27.67 9.06 -5.80
C GLU A 379 26.68 8.13 -5.06
N ALA A 380 26.96 6.84 -4.97
CA ALA A 380 26.17 5.88 -4.20
C ALA A 380 26.01 6.31 -2.73
N GLN A 381 27.08 6.82 -2.10
CA GLN A 381 27.04 7.32 -0.72
C GLN A 381 26.06 8.49 -0.55
N GLN A 382 25.96 9.39 -1.53
CA GLN A 382 25.04 10.53 -1.45
C GLN A 382 23.59 10.06 -1.43
N TYR A 383 23.22 9.11 -2.31
CA TYR A 383 21.86 8.56 -2.34
C TYR A 383 21.58 7.61 -1.18
N SER A 384 22.57 6.89 -0.68
CA SER A 384 22.46 6.09 0.54
C SER A 384 22.16 6.97 1.77
N ALA A 385 22.83 8.12 1.91
CA ALA A 385 22.51 9.08 2.96
C ALA A 385 21.09 9.62 2.83
N GLU A 386 20.61 9.88 1.60
CA GLU A 386 19.22 10.25 1.33
C GLU A 386 18.24 9.12 1.70
N ALA A 387 18.58 7.87 1.42
CA ALA A 387 17.78 6.69 1.78
C ALA A 387 17.63 6.51 3.30
N LEU A 388 18.61 6.95 4.07
CA LEU A 388 18.64 6.84 5.53
C LEU A 388 18.21 8.13 6.26
N LYS A 389 17.86 9.21 5.56
CA LYS A 389 17.59 10.54 6.13
C LYS A 389 16.50 10.59 7.21
N LEU A 390 15.56 9.65 7.18
CA LEU A 390 14.47 9.55 8.17
C LEU A 390 14.86 8.74 9.41
N GLY A 391 16.05 8.13 9.43
CA GLY A 391 16.47 7.26 10.52
C GLY A 391 15.81 5.89 10.50
N THR A 392 15.38 5.44 9.32
CA THR A 392 14.73 4.12 9.15
C THR A 392 15.59 2.98 9.70
N LYS A 393 14.93 1.94 10.22
CA LYS A 393 15.55 0.71 10.72
C LYS A 393 15.43 -0.44 9.71
N ASP A 394 15.49 -0.13 8.43
CA ASP A 394 15.48 -1.10 7.34
C ASP A 394 16.86 -1.74 7.19
N SER A 395 16.97 -3.03 7.54
CA SER A 395 18.23 -3.77 7.52
C SER A 395 18.86 -3.87 6.13
N LEU A 396 18.06 -3.89 5.04
CA LEU A 396 18.60 -3.93 3.69
C LEU A 396 19.25 -2.61 3.31
N LYS A 397 18.62 -1.47 3.62
CA LYS A 397 19.20 -0.14 3.39
C LYS A 397 20.47 0.09 4.21
N LEU A 398 20.49 -0.38 5.46
CA LEU A 398 21.69 -0.35 6.28
C LEU A 398 22.78 -1.25 5.72
N PHE A 399 22.45 -2.41 5.15
CA PHE A 399 23.42 -3.26 4.45
C PHE A 399 24.01 -2.53 3.23
N HIS A 400 23.18 -1.95 2.38
CA HIS A 400 23.64 -1.19 1.22
C HIS A 400 24.60 -0.05 1.64
N ALA A 401 24.22 0.72 2.66
CA ALA A 401 25.08 1.78 3.20
C ALA A 401 26.40 1.22 3.75
N GLY A 402 26.35 0.08 4.44
CA GLY A 402 27.54 -0.59 4.97
C GLY A 402 28.50 -1.05 3.89
N MET A 403 27.99 -1.62 2.80
CA MET A 403 28.81 -2.06 1.66
C MET A 403 29.41 -0.87 0.89
N ILE A 404 28.66 0.20 0.70
CA ILE A 404 29.15 1.44 0.10
C ILE A 404 30.29 2.04 0.94
N ALA A 405 30.12 2.14 2.26
CA ALA A 405 31.16 2.63 3.17
C ALA A 405 32.41 1.71 3.16
N PHE A 406 32.19 0.39 3.04
CA PHE A 406 33.29 -0.58 2.94
C PHE A 406 34.17 -0.35 1.71
N GLU A 407 33.58 -0.16 0.53
CA GLU A 407 34.28 0.10 -0.71
C GLU A 407 34.97 1.47 -0.74
N LEU A 408 34.43 2.47 -0.06
CA LEU A 408 35.05 3.78 0.14
C LEU A 408 36.19 3.74 1.17
N GLY A 409 36.39 2.61 1.86
CA GLY A 409 37.45 2.41 2.86
C GLY A 409 37.12 2.97 4.25
N ASP A 410 35.91 3.46 4.50
CA ASP A 410 35.46 3.86 5.84
C ASP A 410 35.03 2.65 6.66
N LYS A 411 36.05 1.97 7.21
CA LYS A 411 35.84 0.74 7.99
C LYS A 411 35.01 0.93 9.24
N ALA A 412 35.01 2.11 9.83
CA ALA A 412 34.27 2.38 11.06
C ALA A 412 32.77 2.51 10.75
N GLU A 413 32.42 3.27 9.72
CA GLU A 413 31.06 3.45 9.28
C GLU A 413 30.48 2.15 8.69
N ALA A 414 31.25 1.44 7.84
CA ALA A 414 30.86 0.13 7.30
C ALA A 414 30.50 -0.86 8.40
N ARG A 415 31.35 -0.96 9.44
CA ARG A 415 31.08 -1.83 10.60
C ARG A 415 29.80 -1.42 11.30
N ALA A 416 29.61 -0.13 11.59
CA ALA A 416 28.43 0.36 12.30
C ALA A 416 27.14 0.00 11.59
N TYR A 417 27.05 0.24 10.29
CA TYR A 417 25.88 -0.09 9.49
C TYR A 417 25.61 -1.60 9.40
N LEU A 418 26.63 -2.41 9.15
CA LEU A 418 26.48 -3.85 9.03
C LEU A 418 26.12 -4.51 10.38
N GLU A 419 26.73 -4.04 11.50
CA GLU A 419 26.35 -4.50 12.84
C GLU A 419 24.88 -4.12 13.16
N GLU A 420 24.45 -2.90 12.83
CA GLU A 420 23.07 -2.47 13.04
C GLU A 420 22.09 -3.28 12.17
N ALA A 421 22.37 -3.50 10.89
CA ALA A 421 21.54 -4.31 10.00
C ALA A 421 21.29 -5.71 10.56
N LEU A 422 22.37 -6.39 10.96
CA LEU A 422 22.28 -7.74 11.51
C LEU A 422 21.70 -7.81 12.92
N ALA A 423 21.87 -6.74 13.72
CA ALA A 423 21.24 -6.65 15.04
C ALA A 423 19.72 -6.49 14.97
N ILE A 424 19.22 -5.76 13.94
CA ILE A 424 17.78 -5.60 13.69
C ILE A 424 17.20 -6.91 13.16
N ASN A 425 17.75 -7.40 12.06
CA ASN A 425 17.28 -8.64 11.43
C ASN A 425 18.45 -9.42 10.80
N PRO A 426 18.94 -10.49 11.42
CA PRO A 426 20.02 -11.31 10.85
C PRO A 426 19.59 -12.12 9.61
N TYR A 427 18.31 -12.06 9.22
CA TYR A 427 17.70 -12.79 8.11
C TYR A 427 17.10 -11.84 7.05
N PHE A 428 17.55 -10.60 7.01
CA PHE A 428 16.92 -9.55 6.20
C PHE A 428 16.91 -9.84 4.69
N SER A 429 17.83 -10.64 4.20
CA SER A 429 17.94 -11.00 2.78
C SER A 429 18.46 -12.43 2.61
N ILE A 430 17.87 -13.15 1.64
CA ILE A 430 18.35 -14.48 1.21
C ILE A 430 19.74 -14.36 0.56
N LEU A 431 19.98 -13.25 -0.16
CA LEU A 431 21.24 -13.04 -0.89
C LEU A 431 22.35 -12.47 -0.01
N TYR A 432 22.01 -11.52 0.88
CA TYR A 432 23.00 -10.60 1.45
C TYR A 432 23.27 -10.78 2.96
N ALA A 433 22.43 -11.49 3.70
CA ALA A 433 22.65 -11.63 5.15
C ALA A 433 24.00 -12.31 5.48
N GLU A 434 24.38 -13.35 4.73
CA GLU A 434 25.68 -14.01 4.89
C GLU A 434 26.84 -13.13 4.41
N GLU A 435 26.66 -12.31 3.40
CA GLU A 435 27.64 -11.36 2.92
C GLU A 435 27.95 -10.29 3.96
N ALA A 436 26.90 -9.73 4.59
CA ALA A 436 27.09 -8.80 5.70
C ALA A 436 27.93 -9.40 6.82
N GLN A 437 27.70 -10.67 7.20
CA GLN A 437 28.49 -11.37 8.21
C GLN A 437 29.96 -11.54 7.77
N ARG A 438 30.21 -11.99 6.54
CA ARG A 438 31.55 -12.14 5.98
C ARG A 438 32.32 -10.82 5.94
N THR A 439 31.66 -9.74 5.52
CA THR A 439 32.29 -8.41 5.47
C THR A 439 32.65 -7.92 6.87
N LEU A 440 31.82 -8.15 7.87
CA LEU A 440 32.17 -7.84 9.27
C LEU A 440 33.37 -8.63 9.78
N GLU A 441 33.57 -9.88 9.33
CA GLU A 441 34.78 -10.65 9.68
C GLU A 441 36.05 -10.04 9.08
N ILE A 442 35.98 -9.52 7.87
CA ILE A 442 37.09 -8.81 7.21
C ILE A 442 37.41 -7.49 7.92
N LEU A 443 36.43 -6.83 8.50
CA LEU A 443 36.57 -5.56 9.21
C LEU A 443 37.13 -5.71 10.63
N LYS A 444 37.24 -6.93 11.19
CA LYS A 444 37.84 -7.19 12.50
C LYS A 444 39.33 -6.97 12.49
#